data_599126d23653aaa10ade3698270dd8d5
#
_entry.id   599126d23653aaa10ade3698270dd8d5
#
_cell.length_a   1.000
_cell.length_b   1.000
_cell.length_c   1.000
_cell.angle_alpha   90.00
_cell.angle_beta   90.00
_cell.angle_gamma   90.00
#
_symmetry.space_group_name_H-M   'P 1'
#
loop_
_entity.id
_entity.type
_entity.pdbx_description
1 polymer ?
#
loop_
_entity_poly.entity_id
_entity_poly.type
_entity_poly.pdbx_seq_one_letter_code
_entity_poly.pdbx_strand_id
1 'polypeptide(L)'
;RTEAYQKIFDDLENASSVVTVSSGNAGYWAENAEPIGYLYSDGVSMQTDGQPGSYANSLTVASVDNDGVIGNYFIMGSDPIAMSETTGFSNEPISTIVGEHAFVFFSEAATKYAVDETGNNLLLAYSDAVKDKIVFVSRGQSSFYQKHDAAAAAGALACVVYNNQSGSIKMDLSDSTATIPCVSITQDDGELVRTQAEPVYAEDGTTVLYYTGKIEVRGKEPVRFNRDYKTISEFSSWGVPG
;
A
#
# COMPACT_ATOMS: atom_id res chain seq x y z
N ARG A 1 -24.76 0.62 -29.80
CA ARG A 1 -24.21 -0.41 -28.87
C ARG A 1 -24.92 -0.40 -27.53
N THR A 2 -25.12 0.77 -26.91
CA THR A 2 -25.76 0.94 -25.60
C THR A 2 -27.17 0.36 -25.53
N GLU A 3 -28.02 0.61 -26.56
CA GLU A 3 -29.38 0.10 -26.64
C GLU A 3 -29.44 -1.44 -26.70
N ALA A 4 -28.51 -2.07 -27.42
CA ALA A 4 -28.46 -3.53 -27.51
C ALA A 4 -28.08 -4.18 -26.16
N TYR A 5 -27.16 -3.57 -25.42
CA TYR A 5 -26.81 -4.04 -24.09
C TYR A 5 -27.94 -3.78 -23.08
N GLN A 6 -28.57 -2.60 -23.10
CA GLN A 6 -29.72 -2.32 -22.25
C GLN A 6 -30.82 -3.37 -22.45
N LYS A 7 -31.11 -3.72 -23.71
CA LYS A 7 -32.10 -4.78 -24.01
C LYS A 7 -31.75 -6.11 -23.37
N ILE A 8 -30.46 -6.48 -23.32
CA ILE A 8 -30.04 -7.74 -22.66
C ILE A 8 -30.35 -7.68 -21.16
N PHE A 9 -30.10 -6.55 -20.50
CA PHE A 9 -30.41 -6.40 -19.08
C PHE A 9 -31.94 -6.44 -18.83
N ASP A 10 -32.75 -5.84 -19.72
CA ASP A 10 -34.20 -5.88 -19.65
C ASP A 10 -34.71 -7.33 -19.86
N ASP A 11 -34.14 -8.06 -20.79
CA ASP A 11 -34.51 -9.47 -21.04
C ASP A 11 -34.14 -10.36 -19.84
N LEU A 12 -33.00 -10.09 -19.17
CA LEU A 12 -32.59 -10.83 -17.97
C LEU A 12 -33.51 -10.51 -16.76
N GLU A 13 -33.89 -9.26 -16.57
CA GLU A 13 -34.84 -8.88 -15.54
C GLU A 13 -36.21 -9.55 -15.78
N ASN A 14 -36.70 -9.53 -17.01
CA ASN A 14 -37.94 -10.21 -17.38
C ASN A 14 -37.87 -11.73 -17.15
N ALA A 15 -36.67 -12.31 -17.20
CA ALA A 15 -36.38 -13.70 -16.84
C ALA A 15 -36.18 -13.92 -15.33
N SER A 16 -36.46 -12.92 -14.49
CA SER A 16 -36.24 -12.94 -13.04
C SER A 16 -34.79 -13.18 -12.62
N SER A 17 -33.84 -12.76 -13.46
CA SER A 17 -32.41 -12.81 -13.18
C SER A 17 -31.90 -11.48 -12.64
N VAL A 18 -31.10 -11.53 -11.58
CA VAL A 18 -30.39 -10.35 -11.05
C VAL A 18 -28.97 -10.34 -11.60
N VAL A 19 -28.60 -9.25 -12.28
CA VAL A 19 -27.24 -9.06 -12.80
C VAL A 19 -26.48 -8.12 -11.88
N THR A 20 -25.43 -8.62 -11.25
CA THR A 20 -24.53 -7.82 -10.42
C THR A 20 -23.32 -7.39 -11.25
N VAL A 21 -22.96 -6.13 -11.18
CA VAL A 21 -21.86 -5.52 -11.95
C VAL A 21 -21.00 -4.66 -11.04
N SER A 22 -19.68 -4.70 -11.19
CA SER A 22 -18.80 -3.77 -10.49
C SER A 22 -19.02 -2.34 -11.00
N SER A 23 -18.95 -1.34 -10.09
CA SER A 23 -19.09 0.07 -10.46
C SER A 23 -17.93 0.60 -11.31
N GLY A 24 -16.79 -0.09 -11.29
CA GLY A 24 -15.58 0.32 -11.99
C GLY A 24 -14.50 0.87 -11.04
N ASN A 25 -13.37 1.28 -11.60
CA ASN A 25 -12.18 1.73 -10.88
C ASN A 25 -11.77 3.16 -11.27
N ALA A 26 -12.73 4.01 -11.62
CA ALA A 26 -12.46 5.38 -12.05
C ALA A 26 -12.40 6.40 -10.88
N GLY A 27 -12.61 5.93 -9.65
CA GLY A 27 -12.65 6.81 -8.48
C GLY A 27 -13.76 7.85 -8.59
N TYR A 28 -13.51 9.04 -8.07
CA TYR A 28 -14.40 10.18 -8.24
C TYR A 28 -13.74 11.30 -9.08
N TRP A 29 -14.55 12.13 -9.68
CA TRP A 29 -14.10 13.12 -10.66
C TRP A 29 -13.04 14.09 -10.12
N ALA A 30 -13.06 14.41 -8.83
CA ALA A 30 -12.12 15.34 -8.22
C ALA A 30 -10.68 14.87 -8.31
N GLU A 31 -10.43 13.55 -8.26
CA GLU A 31 -9.08 12.97 -8.39
C GLU A 31 -8.67 12.74 -9.83
N ASN A 32 -9.64 12.40 -10.68
CA ASN A 32 -9.40 12.13 -12.10
C ASN A 32 -9.66 13.36 -12.99
N ALA A 33 -9.84 14.54 -12.39
CA ALA A 33 -10.24 15.76 -13.09
C ALA A 33 -9.13 16.43 -13.89
N GLU A 34 -7.92 15.96 -13.82
CA GLU A 34 -6.91 16.30 -14.83
C GLU A 34 -7.07 15.35 -16.02
N PRO A 35 -7.49 15.72 -17.12
CA PRO A 35 -7.54 16.93 -17.90
C PRO A 35 -8.92 17.56 -18.05
N ILE A 36 -9.90 17.14 -17.27
CA ILE A 36 -11.28 17.58 -17.40
C ILE A 36 -11.68 18.58 -16.29
N GLY A 37 -10.71 19.08 -15.55
CA GLY A 37 -10.79 19.85 -14.29
C GLY A 37 -11.69 21.08 -14.23
N TYR A 38 -12.71 21.12 -15.05
CA TYR A 38 -13.58 22.29 -15.16
C TYR A 38 -14.98 22.08 -14.57
N LEU A 39 -15.31 20.87 -14.14
CA LEU A 39 -16.73 20.65 -13.90
C LEU A 39 -17.15 20.74 -12.44
N TYR A 40 -16.32 20.39 -11.49
CA TYR A 40 -16.78 20.35 -10.11
C TYR A 40 -15.61 20.41 -9.13
N SER A 41 -15.34 21.60 -8.58
CA SER A 41 -14.23 21.80 -7.65
C SER A 41 -14.53 21.38 -6.21
N ASP A 42 -15.79 21.23 -5.82
CA ASP A 42 -16.16 21.14 -4.41
C ASP A 42 -17.11 19.97 -4.08
N GLY A 43 -17.32 19.06 -5.00
CA GLY A 43 -18.33 18.01 -4.83
C GLY A 43 -17.80 16.62 -5.15
N VAL A 44 -18.36 15.66 -4.47
CA VAL A 44 -18.31 14.26 -4.88
C VAL A 44 -18.79 14.18 -6.31
N SER A 45 -17.92 13.85 -7.22
CA SER A 45 -18.29 13.71 -8.60
C SER A 45 -18.96 12.39 -8.82
N MET A 46 -20.10 12.51 -9.37
CA MET A 46 -21.01 11.44 -9.70
C MET A 46 -20.79 11.01 -11.14
N GLN A 47 -21.30 9.84 -11.50
CA GLN A 47 -21.26 9.30 -12.85
C GLN A 47 -19.87 8.84 -13.33
N THR A 48 -19.05 8.36 -12.43
CA THR A 48 -17.80 7.69 -12.81
C THR A 48 -17.99 6.18 -13.01
N ASP A 49 -19.17 5.66 -12.73
CA ASP A 49 -19.51 4.27 -12.97
C ASP A 49 -19.49 3.94 -14.47
N GLY A 50 -18.77 2.88 -14.78
CA GLY A 50 -18.57 2.41 -16.14
C GLY A 50 -19.73 1.57 -16.66
N GLN A 51 -19.74 1.32 -17.98
CA GLN A 51 -20.63 0.32 -18.58
C GLN A 51 -20.07 -1.10 -18.30
N PRO A 52 -20.94 -2.08 -17.94
CA PRO A 52 -22.39 -2.02 -17.92
C PRO A 52 -23.01 -1.63 -16.57
N GLY A 53 -22.26 -1.19 -15.57
CA GLY A 53 -22.75 -0.80 -14.25
C GLY A 53 -23.78 0.34 -14.29
N SER A 54 -23.66 1.25 -15.27
CA SER A 54 -24.57 2.38 -15.47
C SER A 54 -25.88 2.02 -16.21
N TYR A 55 -26.09 0.77 -16.58
CA TYR A 55 -27.33 0.38 -17.24
C TYR A 55 -28.48 0.23 -16.22
N ALA A 56 -29.69 0.61 -16.64
CA ALA A 56 -30.89 0.27 -15.89
C ALA A 56 -30.99 -1.26 -15.72
N ASN A 57 -31.61 -1.69 -14.63
CA ASN A 57 -31.78 -3.12 -14.31
C ASN A 57 -30.47 -3.87 -14.01
N SER A 58 -29.38 -3.15 -13.75
CA SER A 58 -28.15 -3.70 -13.15
C SER A 58 -28.09 -3.37 -11.65
N LEU A 59 -27.63 -4.32 -10.86
CA LEU A 59 -27.24 -4.07 -9.47
C LEU A 59 -25.74 -3.72 -9.44
N THR A 60 -25.45 -2.44 -9.42
CA THR A 60 -24.07 -1.96 -9.42
C THR A 60 -23.50 -1.96 -8.01
N VAL A 61 -22.35 -2.58 -7.84
CA VAL A 61 -21.68 -2.79 -6.56
C VAL A 61 -20.39 -2.01 -6.50
N ALA A 62 -20.30 -1.06 -5.57
CA ALA A 62 -19.09 -0.34 -5.23
C ALA A 62 -18.18 -1.18 -4.32
N SER A 63 -16.90 -0.86 -4.30
CA SER A 63 -15.93 -1.44 -3.38
C SER A 63 -15.90 -0.65 -2.07
N VAL A 64 -15.73 -1.37 -0.96
CA VAL A 64 -15.53 -0.81 0.39
C VAL A 64 -14.22 -1.36 0.94
N ASP A 65 -13.46 -0.54 1.61
CA ASP A 65 -12.22 -0.97 2.24
C ASP A 65 -12.50 -1.95 3.38
N ASN A 66 -11.68 -3.00 3.45
CA ASN A 66 -11.77 -3.96 4.53
C ASN A 66 -11.23 -3.38 5.84
N ASP A 67 -11.95 -3.60 6.93
CA ASP A 67 -11.51 -3.27 8.29
C ASP A 67 -10.59 -4.33 8.89
N GLY A 68 -10.43 -5.46 8.23
CA GLY A 68 -9.58 -6.55 8.69
C GLY A 68 -9.23 -7.54 7.60
N VAL A 69 -8.22 -8.32 7.88
CA VAL A 69 -7.73 -9.39 7.00
C VAL A 69 -7.38 -10.64 7.81
N ILE A 70 -7.24 -11.76 7.11
CA ILE A 70 -6.55 -12.94 7.64
C ILE A 70 -5.19 -12.97 6.94
N GLY A 71 -4.15 -12.60 7.65
CA GLY A 71 -2.82 -12.50 7.07
C GLY A 71 -1.76 -12.22 8.11
N ASN A 72 -0.51 -12.11 7.67
CA ASN A 72 0.58 -11.60 8.50
C ASN A 72 0.44 -10.08 8.64
N TYR A 73 0.84 -9.55 9.78
CA TYR A 73 0.76 -8.11 10.07
C TYR A 73 1.83 -7.71 11.08
N PHE A 74 2.05 -6.40 11.22
CA PHE A 74 2.88 -5.87 12.30
C PHE A 74 2.03 -5.37 13.45
N ILE A 75 2.62 -5.36 14.65
CA ILE A 75 2.11 -4.60 15.81
C ILE A 75 3.16 -3.57 16.18
N MET A 76 2.75 -2.31 16.24
CA MET A 76 3.55 -1.20 16.76
C MET A 76 2.84 -0.64 18.00
N GLY A 77 3.42 -0.85 19.19
CA GLY A 77 2.71 -0.56 20.44
C GLY A 77 1.44 -1.40 20.57
N SER A 78 0.27 -0.78 20.43
CA SER A 78 -1.05 -1.45 20.40
C SER A 78 -1.69 -1.48 19.00
N ASP A 79 -1.04 -0.86 18.01
CA ASP A 79 -1.63 -0.62 16.71
C ASP A 79 -1.26 -1.71 15.71
N PRO A 80 -2.23 -2.43 15.15
CA PRO A 80 -1.99 -3.37 14.08
C PRO A 80 -1.78 -2.62 12.76
N ILE A 81 -0.75 -3.03 12.03
CA ILE A 81 -0.35 -2.44 10.74
C ILE A 81 -0.49 -3.50 9.66
N ALA A 82 -1.32 -3.21 8.67
CA ALA A 82 -1.50 -4.07 7.51
C ALA A 82 -0.24 -4.08 6.63
N MET A 83 0.08 -5.25 6.10
CA MET A 83 1.14 -5.37 5.10
C MET A 83 0.64 -6.07 3.85
N SER A 84 1.24 -5.75 2.72
CA SER A 84 1.10 -6.50 1.48
C SER A 84 2.37 -7.31 1.27
N GLU A 85 2.23 -8.63 1.30
CA GLU A 85 3.35 -9.53 1.02
C GLU A 85 3.61 -9.60 -0.48
N THR A 86 4.89 -9.63 -0.81
CA THR A 86 5.34 -9.88 -2.18
C THR A 86 5.71 -11.36 -2.28
N THR A 87 5.05 -12.09 -3.16
CA THR A 87 5.20 -13.55 -3.29
C THR A 87 5.50 -13.94 -4.74
N GLY A 88 6.12 -15.10 -4.92
CA GLY A 88 6.46 -15.63 -6.24
C GLY A 88 7.84 -15.21 -6.75
N PHE A 89 8.66 -14.63 -5.89
CA PHE A 89 10.06 -14.26 -6.17
C PHE A 89 11.03 -15.02 -5.26
N SER A 90 12.29 -14.60 -5.21
CA SER A 90 13.34 -15.25 -4.43
C SER A 90 13.26 -15.00 -2.92
N ASN A 91 12.48 -14.00 -2.50
CA ASN A 91 12.36 -13.58 -1.11
C ASN A 91 11.60 -14.60 -0.25
N GLU A 92 12.04 -14.78 0.98
CA GLU A 92 11.34 -15.55 2.00
C GLU A 92 10.05 -14.83 2.44
N PRO A 93 9.02 -15.59 2.87
CA PRO A 93 7.81 -14.96 3.44
C PRO A 93 8.13 -14.31 4.79
N ILE A 94 7.40 -13.23 5.13
CA ILE A 94 7.59 -12.50 6.40
C ILE A 94 7.31 -13.37 7.62
N SER A 95 6.54 -14.42 7.48
CA SER A 95 6.26 -15.40 8.54
C SER A 95 7.48 -16.18 9.04
N THR A 96 8.62 -16.12 8.33
CA THR A 96 9.87 -16.71 8.78
C THR A 96 10.50 -15.96 9.96
N ILE A 97 10.08 -14.72 10.19
CA ILE A 97 10.60 -13.86 11.26
C ILE A 97 9.51 -13.42 12.25
N VAL A 98 8.53 -14.28 12.56
CA VAL A 98 7.50 -13.99 13.57
C VAL A 98 8.17 -13.71 14.92
N GLY A 99 7.72 -12.63 15.60
CA GLY A 99 8.22 -12.16 16.90
C GLY A 99 8.57 -10.69 16.93
N GLU A 100 9.13 -10.23 18.06
CA GLU A 100 9.58 -8.86 18.25
C GLU A 100 10.96 -8.64 17.63
N HIS A 101 11.10 -7.60 16.81
CA HIS A 101 12.35 -7.20 16.18
C HIS A 101 12.61 -5.71 16.33
N ALA A 102 13.90 -5.35 16.43
CA ALA A 102 14.31 -3.98 16.26
C ALA A 102 14.17 -3.57 14.79
N PHE A 103 13.91 -2.29 14.55
CA PHE A 103 13.85 -1.74 13.20
C PHE A 103 14.65 -0.45 13.05
N VAL A 104 14.95 -0.11 11.80
CA VAL A 104 15.49 1.18 11.37
C VAL A 104 14.58 1.73 10.29
N PHE A 105 14.16 2.98 10.44
CA PHE A 105 13.25 3.65 9.53
C PHE A 105 13.94 4.88 8.93
N PHE A 106 14.13 4.87 7.62
CA PHE A 106 14.70 5.98 6.88
C PHE A 106 13.58 6.81 6.25
N SER A 107 13.42 8.06 6.71
CA SER A 107 12.46 9.03 6.14
C SER A 107 13.12 10.28 5.58
N GLU A 108 14.39 10.49 5.88
CA GLU A 108 15.08 11.72 5.59
C GLU A 108 16.07 11.57 4.42
N ALA A 109 16.30 12.66 3.73
CA ALA A 109 17.25 12.75 2.61
C ALA A 109 17.09 11.65 1.54
N ALA A 110 18.11 11.41 0.75
CA ALA A 110 18.11 10.37 -0.28
C ALA A 110 18.12 8.95 0.31
N THR A 111 18.62 8.79 1.54
CA THR A 111 18.72 7.48 2.23
C THR A 111 17.35 6.79 2.37
N LYS A 112 16.28 7.56 2.45
CA LYS A 112 14.92 7.00 2.47
C LYS A 112 14.58 6.12 1.26
N TYR A 113 15.26 6.30 0.16
CA TYR A 113 15.05 5.50 -1.06
C TYR A 113 15.94 4.27 -1.15
N ALA A 114 16.83 4.05 -0.18
CA ALA A 114 17.83 2.99 -0.11
C ALA A 114 18.94 3.06 -1.17
N VAL A 115 18.61 3.50 -2.37
CA VAL A 115 19.52 3.58 -3.53
C VAL A 115 19.40 4.97 -4.15
N ASP A 116 20.52 5.58 -4.51
CA ASP A 116 20.55 6.87 -5.17
C ASP A 116 20.24 6.77 -6.69
N GLU A 117 20.19 7.92 -7.38
CA GLU A 117 19.89 7.99 -8.82
C GLU A 117 20.96 7.32 -9.70
N THR A 118 22.13 7.09 -9.16
CA THR A 118 23.24 6.43 -9.88
C THR A 118 23.36 4.95 -9.57
N GLY A 119 22.48 4.42 -8.70
CA GLY A 119 22.42 2.99 -8.34
C GLY A 119 23.30 2.63 -7.12
N ASN A 120 23.86 3.60 -6.40
CA ASN A 120 24.65 3.29 -5.21
C ASN A 120 23.75 2.96 -4.02
N ASN A 121 24.11 1.91 -3.29
CA ASN A 121 23.44 1.52 -2.05
C ASN A 121 23.79 2.46 -0.90
N LEU A 122 22.85 3.32 -0.52
CA LEU A 122 23.02 4.29 0.57
C LEU A 122 22.94 3.65 1.96
N LEU A 123 22.35 2.45 2.09
CA LEU A 123 22.22 1.75 3.37
C LEU A 123 23.54 1.17 3.87
N LEU A 124 24.53 0.99 2.99
CA LEU A 124 25.85 0.49 3.38
C LEU A 124 26.56 1.40 4.39
N ALA A 125 26.36 2.71 4.31
CA ALA A 125 26.88 3.66 5.29
C ALA A 125 26.28 3.47 6.71
N TYR A 126 25.19 2.73 6.80
CA TYR A 126 24.43 2.45 8.03
C TYR A 126 24.40 0.96 8.36
N SER A 127 25.31 0.15 7.82
CA SER A 127 25.29 -1.32 7.98
C SER A 127 25.26 -1.74 9.45
N ASP A 128 25.98 -1.08 10.33
CA ASP A 128 25.97 -1.37 11.78
C ASP A 128 24.60 -1.09 12.42
N ALA A 129 23.91 -0.06 11.95
CA ALA A 129 22.57 0.28 12.42
C ALA A 129 21.49 -0.69 11.85
N VAL A 130 21.68 -1.14 10.61
CA VAL A 130 20.73 -1.95 9.82
C VAL A 130 20.83 -3.45 10.13
N LYS A 131 22.03 -3.93 10.44
CA LYS A 131 22.31 -5.35 10.61
C LYS A 131 21.34 -6.04 11.58
N ASP A 132 20.78 -7.16 11.12
CA ASP A 132 19.84 -8.00 11.86
C ASP A 132 18.53 -7.28 12.29
N LYS A 133 18.15 -6.18 11.61
CA LYS A 133 16.94 -5.42 11.89
C LYS A 133 16.02 -5.35 10.67
N ILE A 134 14.76 -5.06 10.92
CA ILE A 134 13.80 -4.72 9.87
C ILE A 134 14.07 -3.30 9.39
N VAL A 135 14.25 -3.11 8.08
CA VAL A 135 14.54 -1.81 7.48
C VAL A 135 13.32 -1.28 6.74
N PHE A 136 12.92 -0.06 7.10
CA PHE A 136 11.85 0.66 6.41
C PHE A 136 12.46 1.71 5.47
N VAL A 137 12.04 1.66 4.21
CA VAL A 137 12.45 2.60 3.16
C VAL A 137 11.26 3.08 2.34
N SER A 138 11.35 4.27 1.75
CA SER A 138 10.27 4.87 0.98
C SER A 138 10.17 4.29 -0.42
N ARG A 139 8.95 4.18 -0.94
CA ARG A 139 8.71 4.09 -2.37
C ARG A 139 9.27 5.32 -3.08
N GLY A 140 9.69 5.16 -4.35
CA GLY A 140 10.19 6.24 -5.22
C GLY A 140 11.67 6.10 -5.55
N GLN A 141 12.14 6.87 -6.51
CA GLN A 141 13.49 7.03 -7.04
C GLN A 141 14.12 5.73 -7.60
N SER A 142 14.23 4.67 -6.81
CA SER A 142 14.76 3.37 -7.21
C SER A 142 13.66 2.30 -7.31
N SER A 143 13.91 1.23 -8.06
CA SER A 143 13.00 0.09 -8.17
C SER A 143 12.89 -0.69 -6.85
N PHE A 144 11.84 -1.50 -6.73
CA PHE A 144 11.61 -2.30 -5.50
C PHE A 144 12.69 -3.36 -5.32
N TYR A 145 13.12 -4.02 -6.40
CA TYR A 145 14.19 -5.01 -6.33
C TYR A 145 15.52 -4.38 -5.87
N GLN A 146 15.85 -3.16 -6.33
CA GLN A 146 17.05 -2.46 -5.88
C GLN A 146 17.02 -2.14 -4.38
N LYS A 147 15.84 -1.74 -3.85
CA LYS A 147 15.66 -1.50 -2.41
C LYS A 147 15.84 -2.79 -1.61
N HIS A 148 15.29 -3.88 -2.10
CA HIS A 148 15.38 -5.19 -1.50
C HIS A 148 16.84 -5.68 -1.46
N ASP A 149 17.53 -5.63 -2.59
CA ASP A 149 18.95 -6.01 -2.69
C ASP A 149 19.84 -5.09 -1.82
N ALA A 150 19.54 -3.79 -1.78
CA ALA A 150 20.29 -2.84 -0.96
C ALA A 150 20.14 -3.13 0.54
N ALA A 151 18.92 -3.43 1.00
CA ALA A 151 18.66 -3.81 2.38
C ALA A 151 19.39 -5.11 2.76
N ALA A 152 19.30 -6.13 1.90
CA ALA A 152 19.99 -7.41 2.11
C ALA A 152 21.52 -7.22 2.16
N ALA A 153 22.10 -6.46 1.24
CA ALA A 153 23.53 -6.16 1.21
C ALA A 153 24.04 -5.39 2.44
N ALA A 154 23.18 -4.57 3.06
CA ALA A 154 23.45 -3.89 4.32
C ALA A 154 23.26 -4.79 5.56
N GLY A 155 22.82 -6.04 5.38
CA GLY A 155 22.63 -7.02 6.45
C GLY A 155 21.28 -6.95 7.15
N ALA A 156 20.26 -6.36 6.52
CA ALA A 156 18.91 -6.29 7.07
C ALA A 156 18.28 -7.69 7.24
N LEU A 157 17.44 -7.84 8.26
CA LEU A 157 16.63 -9.02 8.50
C LEU A 157 15.43 -9.09 7.53
N ALA A 158 14.83 -7.96 7.22
CA ALA A 158 13.74 -7.81 6.26
C ALA A 158 13.71 -6.38 5.70
N CYS A 159 13.13 -6.22 4.51
CA CYS A 159 12.88 -4.94 3.87
C CYS A 159 11.39 -4.62 3.87
N VAL A 160 11.02 -3.45 4.37
CA VAL A 160 9.66 -2.92 4.33
C VAL A 160 9.64 -1.65 3.49
N VAL A 161 8.85 -1.62 2.43
CA VAL A 161 8.67 -0.44 1.61
C VAL A 161 7.37 0.26 1.99
N TYR A 162 7.46 1.46 2.58
CA TYR A 162 6.28 2.26 2.83
C TYR A 162 5.92 3.13 1.62
N ASN A 163 4.62 3.30 1.37
CA ASN A 163 4.15 4.09 0.25
C ASN A 163 4.41 5.58 0.49
N ASN A 164 4.56 6.34 -0.60
CA ASN A 164 4.71 7.79 -0.61
C ASN A 164 3.46 8.51 -1.16
N GLN A 165 2.38 7.76 -1.36
CA GLN A 165 1.06 8.22 -1.76
C GLN A 165 -0.01 7.29 -1.20
N SER A 166 -1.28 7.67 -1.25
CA SER A 166 -2.39 6.84 -0.79
C SER A 166 -2.44 5.48 -1.47
N GLY A 167 -3.04 4.51 -0.79
CA GLY A 167 -3.26 3.17 -1.30
C GLY A 167 -2.13 2.18 -1.04
N SER A 168 -2.31 0.95 -1.52
CA SER A 168 -1.36 -0.15 -1.37
C SER A 168 -0.33 -0.17 -2.51
N ILE A 169 0.79 -0.83 -2.27
CA ILE A 169 1.82 -1.07 -3.28
C ILE A 169 1.77 -2.53 -3.71
N LYS A 170 1.79 -2.76 -5.01
CA LYS A 170 2.13 -4.06 -5.58
C LYS A 170 3.57 -4.01 -6.09
N MET A 171 4.46 -4.70 -5.42
CA MET A 171 5.90 -4.70 -5.74
C MET A 171 6.24 -5.78 -6.77
N ASP A 172 7.20 -5.47 -7.62
CA ASP A 172 7.87 -6.43 -8.51
C ASP A 172 9.32 -6.61 -8.03
N LEU A 173 9.68 -7.86 -7.72
CA LEU A 173 11.01 -8.27 -7.26
C LEU A 173 11.68 -9.24 -8.25
N SER A 174 11.21 -9.32 -9.50
CA SER A 174 11.70 -10.30 -10.49
C SER A 174 13.21 -10.23 -10.72
N ASP A 175 13.79 -9.03 -10.62
CA ASP A 175 15.23 -8.81 -10.82
C ASP A 175 16.02 -8.83 -9.50
N SER A 176 15.38 -9.11 -8.37
CA SER A 176 16.07 -9.21 -7.08
C SER A 176 16.77 -10.54 -6.91
N THR A 177 17.96 -10.50 -6.33
CA THR A 177 18.74 -11.70 -5.92
C THR A 177 18.69 -11.94 -4.41
N ALA A 178 18.16 -11.00 -3.64
CA ALA A 178 18.04 -11.12 -2.21
C ALA A 178 16.96 -12.15 -1.80
N THR A 179 17.13 -12.74 -0.63
CA THR A 179 16.22 -13.75 -0.09
C THR A 179 15.53 -13.31 1.19
N ILE A 180 15.91 -12.19 1.81
CA ILE A 180 15.24 -11.69 3.01
C ILE A 180 13.77 -11.37 2.73
N PRO A 181 12.87 -11.42 3.74
CA PRO A 181 11.48 -11.02 3.55
C PRO A 181 11.36 -9.59 3.02
N CYS A 182 10.43 -9.37 2.09
CA CYS A 182 10.14 -8.04 1.56
C CYS A 182 8.62 -7.82 1.49
N VAL A 183 8.14 -6.80 2.18
CA VAL A 183 6.72 -6.44 2.25
C VAL A 183 6.53 -4.95 2.03
N SER A 184 5.30 -4.54 1.76
CA SER A 184 4.95 -3.12 1.71
C SER A 184 3.84 -2.77 2.69
N ILE A 185 3.83 -1.51 3.11
CA ILE A 185 2.79 -0.90 3.93
C ILE A 185 2.28 0.39 3.28
N THR A 186 1.13 0.87 3.73
CA THR A 186 0.57 2.15 3.24
C THR A 186 1.39 3.34 3.71
N GLN A 187 1.11 4.52 3.17
CA GLN A 187 1.71 5.78 3.60
C GLN A 187 1.36 6.08 5.06
N ASP A 188 0.08 5.94 5.43
CA ASP A 188 -0.41 6.22 6.78
C ASP A 188 0.21 5.28 7.81
N ASP A 189 0.34 3.99 7.47
CA ASP A 189 1.01 3.01 8.32
C ASP A 189 2.51 3.32 8.47
N GLY A 190 3.16 3.79 7.40
CA GLY A 190 4.55 4.27 7.46
C GLY A 190 4.72 5.47 8.39
N GLU A 191 3.80 6.43 8.32
CA GLU A 191 3.79 7.58 9.21
C GLU A 191 3.50 7.19 10.67
N LEU A 192 2.60 6.22 10.89
CA LEU A 192 2.34 5.67 12.22
C LEU A 192 3.63 5.08 12.83
N VAL A 193 4.34 4.24 12.08
CA VAL A 193 5.63 3.68 12.53
C VAL A 193 6.63 4.79 12.84
N ARG A 194 6.77 5.77 11.96
CA ARG A 194 7.71 6.90 12.13
C ARG A 194 7.39 7.71 13.38
N THR A 195 6.11 8.02 13.64
CA THR A 195 5.71 8.85 14.79
C THR A 195 5.88 8.18 16.14
N GLN A 196 5.85 6.85 16.17
CA GLN A 196 6.09 6.06 17.40
C GLN A 196 7.55 5.65 17.57
N ALA A 197 8.42 5.97 16.60
CA ALA A 197 9.84 5.64 16.63
C ALA A 197 10.69 6.76 17.22
N GLU A 198 11.86 6.41 17.74
CA GLU A 198 12.81 7.34 18.33
C GLU A 198 13.82 7.84 17.28
N PRO A 199 14.01 9.15 17.12
CA PRO A 199 14.97 9.69 16.18
C PRO A 199 16.42 9.48 16.66
N VAL A 200 17.30 9.13 15.72
CA VAL A 200 18.74 9.08 15.91
C VAL A 200 19.37 10.24 15.15
N TYR A 201 20.10 11.06 15.85
CA TYR A 201 20.69 12.29 15.34
C TYR A 201 22.15 12.11 14.92
N ALA A 202 22.60 12.94 13.97
CA ALA A 202 23.99 13.11 13.64
C ALA A 202 24.75 13.79 14.79
N GLU A 203 26.07 13.92 14.66
CA GLU A 203 26.92 14.57 15.65
C GLU A 203 26.57 16.06 15.91
N ASP A 204 25.88 16.70 14.97
CA ASP A 204 25.36 18.06 15.11
C ASP A 204 24.19 18.19 16.08
N GLY A 205 23.61 17.08 16.52
CA GLY A 205 22.48 16.99 17.46
C GLY A 205 21.15 17.48 16.89
N THR A 206 21.06 17.81 15.61
CA THR A 206 19.88 18.38 14.96
C THR A 206 19.44 17.62 13.73
N THR A 207 20.37 17.10 12.95
CA THR A 207 20.08 16.33 11.74
C THR A 207 19.67 14.90 12.09
N VAL A 208 18.42 14.52 11.77
CA VAL A 208 17.96 13.14 11.94
C VAL A 208 18.57 12.27 10.86
N LEU A 209 19.23 11.19 11.26
CA LEU A 209 19.81 10.20 10.36
C LEU A 209 18.79 9.11 10.01
N TYR A 210 18.10 8.60 11.00
CA TYR A 210 17.06 7.57 10.91
C TYR A 210 16.27 7.52 12.21
N TYR A 211 15.19 6.73 12.20
CA TYR A 211 14.42 6.43 13.40
C TYR A 211 14.61 4.96 13.76
N THR A 212 14.41 4.62 15.05
CA THR A 212 14.56 3.25 15.53
C THR A 212 13.49 2.92 16.57
N GLY A 213 13.25 1.64 16.76
CA GLY A 213 12.30 1.13 17.75
C GLY A 213 12.16 -0.37 17.66
N LYS A 214 11.05 -0.87 18.18
CA LYS A 214 10.70 -2.29 18.14
C LYS A 214 9.33 -2.46 17.49
N ILE A 215 9.18 -3.50 16.71
CA ILE A 215 7.94 -3.88 16.04
C ILE A 215 7.78 -5.39 16.14
N GLU A 216 6.56 -5.86 16.33
CA GLU A 216 6.27 -7.29 16.38
C GLU A 216 5.69 -7.75 15.05
N VAL A 217 6.26 -8.82 14.49
CA VAL A 217 5.72 -9.53 13.33
C VAL A 217 4.79 -10.63 13.84
N ARG A 218 3.52 -10.55 13.47
CA ARG A 218 2.49 -11.56 13.78
C ARG A 218 2.27 -12.50 12.61
N GLY A 219 2.03 -13.75 12.95
CA GLY A 219 1.68 -14.79 12.00
C GLY A 219 0.26 -14.62 11.45
N LYS A 220 -0.11 -15.52 10.54
CA LYS A 220 -1.39 -15.48 9.85
C LYS A 220 -2.57 -15.73 10.80
N GLU A 221 -3.23 -14.69 11.20
CA GLU A 221 -4.42 -14.72 12.04
C GLU A 221 -5.43 -13.63 11.64
N PRO A 222 -6.69 -13.73 12.07
CA PRO A 222 -7.66 -12.65 11.84
C PRO A 222 -7.25 -11.40 12.62
N VAL A 223 -7.11 -10.29 11.93
CA VAL A 223 -6.82 -8.99 12.54
C VAL A 223 -7.74 -7.92 11.99
N ARG A 224 -8.19 -7.02 12.87
CA ARG A 224 -8.88 -5.78 12.49
C ARG A 224 -7.93 -4.62 12.65
N PHE A 225 -7.92 -3.76 11.64
CA PHE A 225 -7.16 -2.52 11.69
C PHE A 225 -8.04 -1.41 12.26
N ASN A 226 -7.42 -0.49 12.98
CA ASN A 226 -8.13 0.66 13.55
C ASN A 226 -8.37 1.72 12.45
N ARG A 227 -9.21 1.37 11.47
CA ARG A 227 -9.60 2.22 10.35
C ARG A 227 -11.10 2.45 10.36
N ASP A 228 -11.53 3.56 9.78
CA ASP A 228 -12.94 3.80 9.51
C ASP A 228 -13.40 2.93 8.33
N TYR A 229 -13.87 1.74 8.64
CA TYR A 229 -14.18 0.66 7.70
C TYR A 229 -15.49 0.82 6.93
N LYS A 230 -16.08 1.95 6.91
CA LYS A 230 -17.24 2.26 6.07
C LYS A 230 -16.88 3.15 4.90
N THR A 231 -15.60 3.34 4.66
CA THR A 231 -15.10 4.16 3.58
C THR A 231 -15.18 3.40 2.27
N ILE A 232 -15.78 4.01 1.26
CA ILE A 232 -15.74 3.49 -0.11
C ILE A 232 -14.29 3.53 -0.56
N SER A 233 -13.82 2.45 -1.19
CA SER A 233 -12.45 2.39 -1.71
C SER A 233 -12.18 3.54 -2.67
N GLU A 234 -11.04 4.19 -2.52
CA GLU A 234 -10.64 5.39 -3.26
C GLU A 234 -10.77 5.23 -4.79
N PHE A 235 -10.45 4.04 -5.29
CA PHE A 235 -10.56 3.71 -6.71
C PHE A 235 -11.98 3.40 -7.16
N SER A 236 -12.93 3.13 -6.25
CA SER A 236 -14.27 2.71 -6.65
C SER A 236 -15.02 3.84 -7.34
N SER A 237 -15.64 3.53 -8.47
CA SER A 237 -16.47 4.50 -9.17
C SER A 237 -17.74 4.82 -8.39
N TRP A 238 -18.24 6.03 -8.58
CA TRP A 238 -19.41 6.58 -7.92
C TRP A 238 -20.57 6.69 -8.90
N GLY A 239 -21.72 6.20 -8.50
CA GLY A 239 -22.96 6.35 -9.26
C GLY A 239 -23.59 7.73 -9.11
N VAL A 240 -24.72 7.93 -9.76
CA VAL A 240 -25.58 9.11 -9.60
C VAL A 240 -26.44 8.92 -8.35
N PRO A 241 -26.56 9.90 -7.45
CA PRO A 241 -27.62 9.83 -6.43
C PRO A 241 -28.97 9.78 -7.09
N GLY A 242 -29.78 8.77 -6.74
CA GLY A 242 -31.15 8.67 -7.16
C GLY A 242 -32.04 9.74 -6.52
#